data_212a2a8a7863b4f93234db076b2070cc
#
_entry.id   212a2a8a7863b4f93234db076b2070cc
#
_cell.length_a   1.000
_cell.length_b   1.000
_cell.length_c   1.000
_cell.angle_alpha   90.00
_cell.angle_beta   90.00
_cell.angle_gamma   90.00
#
_symmetry.space_group_name_H-M   'P 1'
#
loop_
_entity.id
_entity.type
_entity.pdbx_description
1 polymer ?
#
loop_
_entity_poly.entity_id
_entity_poly.type
_entity_poly.pdbx_seq_one_letter_code
_entity_poly.pdbx_strand_id
1 'polypeptide(L)'
;ELMNRYFLNVKVDREERPDIDYIFQSSFQLFNQSGGGWPLTVFLDENAIPFMAGTYFPKTPSHGLPSFKEVLLKIGETYKQQREEIIKQSKIISKSLELRKSSVLNQDLENILKNISINLDKEKGGYIGAPKFPLFNIYDTLLYFFIKTKNSEYLQPVKLILKQLCSQGIYDHVEGGISR
;
A
#
# COMPACT_ATOMS: atom_id res chain seq x y z
N GLU A 1 14.96 -15.69 17.89
CA GLU A 1 14.70 -17.08 18.34
C GLU A 1 13.22 -17.49 18.23
N LEU A 2 12.23 -16.71 18.76
CA LEU A 2 10.80 -17.09 18.72
C LEU A 2 10.26 -17.26 17.31
N MET A 3 10.57 -16.36 16.39
CA MET A 3 10.13 -16.46 15.00
C MET A 3 10.57 -17.79 14.37
N ASN A 4 11.87 -18.14 14.50
CA ASN A 4 12.41 -19.37 13.92
C ASN A 4 11.93 -20.66 14.64
N ARG A 5 11.42 -20.53 15.86
CA ARG A 5 10.88 -21.66 16.62
C ARG A 5 9.46 -22.04 16.21
N TYR A 6 8.64 -21.04 15.87
CA TYR A 6 7.22 -21.22 15.64
C TYR A 6 6.78 -21.01 14.20
N PHE A 7 7.60 -20.36 13.38
CA PHE A 7 7.21 -19.94 12.04
C PHE A 7 8.30 -20.24 11.01
N LEU A 8 7.88 -20.53 9.79
CA LEU A 8 8.74 -20.42 8.61
C LEU A 8 8.74 -18.96 8.16
N ASN A 9 9.87 -18.27 8.34
CA ASN A 9 9.96 -16.85 8.07
C ASN A 9 10.42 -16.59 6.64
N VAL A 10 9.66 -15.80 5.91
CA VAL A 10 10.00 -15.37 4.56
C VAL A 10 10.06 -13.85 4.54
N LYS A 11 11.17 -13.29 4.05
CA LYS A 11 11.32 -11.86 3.83
C LYS A 11 11.03 -11.57 2.36
N VAL A 12 10.11 -10.66 2.10
CA VAL A 12 9.73 -10.26 0.75
C VAL A 12 10.22 -8.83 0.52
N ASP A 13 10.99 -8.63 -0.53
CA ASP A 13 11.30 -7.30 -1.04
C ASP A 13 10.18 -6.86 -2.00
N ARG A 14 9.52 -5.77 -1.66
CA ARG A 14 8.39 -5.26 -2.44
C ARG A 14 8.80 -4.71 -3.81
N GLU A 15 10.05 -4.28 -3.97
CA GLU A 15 10.55 -3.77 -5.23
C GLU A 15 10.85 -4.92 -6.21
N GLU A 16 11.32 -6.07 -5.69
CA GLU A 16 11.54 -7.28 -6.47
C GLU A 16 10.24 -8.08 -6.71
N ARG A 17 9.35 -8.08 -5.71
CA ARG A 17 8.09 -8.85 -5.74
C ARG A 17 6.86 -7.99 -5.44
N PRO A 18 6.58 -6.98 -6.29
CA PRO A 18 5.41 -6.12 -6.12
C PRO A 18 4.08 -6.87 -6.23
N ASP A 19 4.06 -8.00 -6.92
CA ASP A 19 2.93 -8.91 -7.03
C ASP A 19 2.52 -9.49 -5.67
N ILE A 20 3.49 -9.95 -4.88
CA ILE A 20 3.27 -10.50 -3.54
C ILE A 20 2.88 -9.36 -2.57
N ASP A 21 3.59 -8.23 -2.62
CA ASP A 21 3.27 -7.07 -1.80
C ASP A 21 1.83 -6.60 -2.02
N TYR A 22 1.40 -6.50 -3.27
CA TYR A 22 0.02 -6.11 -3.61
C TYR A 22 -1.03 -7.05 -3.01
N ILE A 23 -0.83 -8.36 -3.10
CA ILE A 23 -1.75 -9.36 -2.54
C ILE A 23 -1.85 -9.20 -1.02
N PHE A 24 -0.72 -9.03 -0.34
CA PHE A 24 -0.69 -8.94 1.12
C PHE A 24 -1.16 -7.58 1.64
N GLN A 25 -0.90 -6.48 0.93
CA GLN A 25 -1.51 -5.18 1.24
C GLN A 25 -3.03 -5.22 1.06
N SER A 26 -3.52 -5.89 0.02
CA SER A 26 -4.96 -6.10 -0.19
C SER A 26 -5.58 -6.95 0.93
N SER A 27 -4.87 -7.97 1.40
CA SER A 27 -5.29 -8.79 2.53
C SER A 27 -5.35 -7.96 3.82
N PHE A 28 -4.34 -7.12 4.07
CA PHE A 28 -4.32 -6.22 5.23
C PHE A 28 -5.54 -5.28 5.24
N GLN A 29 -5.90 -4.71 4.08
CA GLN A 29 -7.07 -3.84 3.95
C GLN A 29 -8.39 -4.58 4.25
N LEU A 30 -8.48 -5.88 3.88
CA LEU A 30 -9.65 -6.70 4.21
C LEU A 30 -9.76 -6.97 5.72
N PHE A 31 -8.63 -7.21 6.40
CA PHE A 31 -8.63 -7.47 7.85
C PHE A 31 -8.92 -6.22 8.67
N ASN A 32 -8.33 -5.08 8.31
CA ASN A 32 -8.28 -3.91 9.18
C ASN A 32 -9.20 -2.78 8.73
N GLN A 33 -9.85 -2.88 7.57
CA GLN A 33 -10.71 -1.85 6.98
C GLN A 33 -10.04 -0.46 6.90
N SER A 34 -8.71 -0.44 6.81
CA SER A 34 -7.88 0.75 6.78
C SER A 34 -6.81 0.64 5.71
N GLY A 35 -6.19 1.75 5.35
CA GLY A 35 -5.06 1.76 4.43
C GLY A 35 -3.91 0.91 4.94
N GLY A 36 -3.19 0.25 4.02
CA GLY A 36 -1.99 -0.51 4.33
C GLY A 36 -0.78 0.37 4.63
N GLY A 37 0.38 -0.25 4.75
CA GLY A 37 1.64 0.45 5.00
C GLY A 37 2.81 -0.51 5.18
N TRP A 38 3.98 0.04 5.35
CA TRP A 38 5.20 -0.72 5.63
C TRP A 38 5.83 -0.22 6.93
N PRO A 39 6.51 -1.14 7.68
CA PRO A 39 6.66 -2.58 7.39
C PRO A 39 5.32 -3.32 7.44
N LEU A 40 5.16 -4.38 6.65
CA LEU A 40 4.00 -5.25 6.67
C LEU A 40 4.42 -6.64 7.14
N THR A 41 3.74 -7.17 8.15
CA THR A 41 3.88 -8.55 8.62
C THR A 41 2.57 -9.28 8.37
N VAL A 42 2.64 -10.43 7.69
CA VAL A 42 1.45 -11.24 7.36
C VAL A 42 1.68 -12.66 7.86
N PHE A 43 0.68 -13.21 8.52
CA PHE A 43 0.67 -14.59 8.97
C PHE A 43 -0.18 -15.43 8.01
N LEU A 44 0.42 -16.51 7.54
CA LEU A 44 -0.17 -17.39 6.53
C LEU A 44 -0.41 -18.77 7.12
N ASP A 45 -1.44 -19.45 6.61
CA ASP A 45 -1.63 -20.87 6.86
C ASP A 45 -0.69 -21.72 6.01
N GLU A 46 -0.77 -23.05 6.11
CA GLU A 46 0.04 -23.99 5.34
C GLU A 46 -0.21 -23.96 3.83
N ASN A 47 -1.27 -23.33 3.39
CA ASN A 47 -1.60 -23.11 1.98
C ASN A 47 -1.18 -21.73 1.48
N ALA A 48 -0.37 -21.01 2.28
CA ALA A 48 0.05 -19.63 2.03
C ALA A 48 -1.12 -18.62 1.94
N ILE A 49 -2.25 -18.91 2.58
CA ILE A 49 -3.40 -18.01 2.62
C ILE A 49 -3.31 -17.13 3.88
N PRO A 50 -3.41 -15.80 3.75
CA PRO A 50 -3.37 -14.89 4.89
C PRO A 50 -4.53 -15.09 5.85
N PHE A 51 -4.24 -15.08 7.16
CA PHE A 51 -5.27 -15.08 8.20
C PHE A 51 -5.11 -13.97 9.24
N MET A 52 -3.95 -13.30 9.27
CA MET A 52 -3.72 -12.12 10.11
C MET A 52 -2.62 -11.26 9.52
N ALA A 53 -2.75 -9.94 9.65
CA ALA A 53 -1.73 -8.99 9.21
C ALA A 53 -1.65 -7.78 10.13
N GLY A 54 -0.46 -7.16 10.19
CA GLY A 54 -0.21 -5.93 10.93
C GLY A 54 0.97 -5.16 10.34
N THR A 55 0.97 -3.85 10.49
CA THR A 55 2.05 -2.99 9.96
C THR A 55 3.13 -2.72 10.97
N TYR A 56 2.77 -2.41 12.19
CA TYR A 56 3.73 -2.08 13.25
C TYR A 56 3.44 -2.84 14.53
N PHE A 57 4.48 -3.42 15.10
CA PHE A 57 4.45 -4.08 16.40
C PHE A 57 5.59 -3.54 17.27
N PRO A 58 5.31 -2.91 18.43
CA PRO A 58 6.34 -2.40 19.31
C PRO A 58 7.15 -3.52 19.97
N LYS A 59 8.36 -3.21 20.43
CA LYS A 59 9.19 -4.15 21.19
C LYS A 59 8.60 -4.49 22.56
N THR A 60 8.01 -3.50 23.20
CA THR A 60 7.26 -3.61 24.46
C THR A 60 5.87 -3.05 24.27
N PRO A 61 4.83 -3.55 24.99
CA PRO A 61 3.48 -3.02 24.83
C PRO A 61 3.45 -1.51 25.00
N SER A 62 2.85 -0.81 24.03
CA SER A 62 2.74 0.66 24.07
C SER A 62 1.55 1.15 23.23
N HIS A 63 0.97 2.28 23.61
CA HIS A 63 -0.17 2.90 22.90
C HIS A 63 -1.35 1.96 22.63
N GLY A 64 -1.62 1.02 23.54
CA GLY A 64 -2.68 0.02 23.38
C GLY A 64 -2.36 -1.13 22.42
N LEU A 65 -1.15 -1.17 21.87
CA LEU A 65 -0.68 -2.25 21.01
C LEU A 65 0.13 -3.27 21.80
N PRO A 66 -0.08 -4.58 21.57
CA PRO A 66 0.75 -5.64 22.16
C PRO A 66 2.15 -5.61 21.56
N SER A 67 3.12 -6.13 22.29
CA SER A 67 4.48 -6.32 21.75
C SER A 67 4.51 -7.37 20.65
N PHE A 68 5.46 -7.28 19.74
CA PHE A 68 5.64 -8.29 18.69
C PHE A 68 5.83 -9.70 19.26
N LYS A 69 6.52 -9.80 20.40
CA LYS A 69 6.68 -11.07 21.12
C LYS A 69 5.35 -11.68 21.55
N GLU A 70 4.47 -10.88 22.15
CA GLU A 70 3.14 -11.34 22.58
C GLU A 70 2.28 -11.76 21.39
N VAL A 71 2.34 -11.01 20.29
CA VAL A 71 1.64 -11.35 19.04
C VAL A 71 2.11 -12.70 18.51
N LEU A 72 3.42 -12.92 18.42
CA LEU A 72 3.99 -14.19 17.94
C LEU A 72 3.54 -15.39 18.79
N LEU A 73 3.60 -15.25 20.11
CA LEU A 73 3.18 -16.32 21.03
C LEU A 73 1.69 -16.61 20.90
N LYS A 74 0.87 -15.57 20.93
CA LYS A 74 -0.58 -15.70 20.79
C LYS A 74 -0.99 -16.34 19.47
N ILE A 75 -0.40 -15.94 18.36
CA ILE A 75 -0.69 -16.52 17.04
C ILE A 75 -0.25 -17.99 16.99
N GLY A 76 0.93 -18.30 17.51
CA GLY A 76 1.41 -19.68 17.55
C GLY A 76 0.52 -20.61 18.38
N GLU A 77 -0.02 -20.12 19.49
CA GLU A 77 -0.98 -20.85 20.34
C GLU A 77 -2.34 -20.99 19.67
N THR A 78 -2.88 -19.86 19.15
CA THR A 78 -4.20 -19.85 18.49
C THR A 78 -4.20 -20.75 17.25
N TYR A 79 -3.13 -20.75 16.46
CA TYR A 79 -3.01 -21.62 15.28
C TYR A 79 -3.06 -23.11 15.66
N LYS A 80 -2.45 -23.49 16.80
CA LYS A 80 -2.49 -24.89 17.29
C LYS A 80 -3.87 -25.30 17.81
N GLN A 81 -4.56 -24.36 18.49
CA GLN A 81 -5.83 -24.66 19.17
C GLN A 81 -7.04 -24.53 18.26
N GLN A 82 -7.01 -23.62 17.29
CA GLN A 82 -8.15 -23.22 16.45
C GLN A 82 -7.83 -23.33 14.94
N ARG A 83 -7.01 -24.28 14.56
CA ARG A 83 -6.53 -24.40 13.16
C ARG A 83 -7.66 -24.51 12.15
N GLU A 84 -8.69 -25.29 12.42
CA GLU A 84 -9.81 -25.48 11.51
C GLU A 84 -10.60 -24.17 11.28
N GLU A 85 -10.77 -23.38 12.33
CA GLU A 85 -11.45 -22.09 12.24
C GLU A 85 -10.64 -21.07 11.45
N ILE A 86 -9.32 -21.03 11.67
CA ILE A 86 -8.40 -20.20 10.91
C ILE A 86 -8.47 -20.56 9.41
N ILE A 87 -8.44 -21.85 9.08
CA ILE A 87 -8.52 -22.31 7.68
C ILE A 87 -9.88 -21.92 7.04
N LYS A 88 -10.99 -21.97 7.78
CA LYS A 88 -12.27 -21.51 7.27
C LYS A 88 -12.27 -20.02 6.96
N GLN A 89 -11.75 -19.20 7.87
CA GLN A 89 -11.62 -17.75 7.68
C GLN A 89 -10.67 -17.42 6.52
N SER A 90 -9.53 -18.08 6.40
CA SER A 90 -8.58 -17.92 5.30
C SER A 90 -9.23 -18.16 3.93
N LYS A 91 -10.06 -19.18 3.80
CA LYS A 91 -10.80 -19.45 2.55
C LYS A 91 -11.73 -18.32 2.14
N ILE A 92 -12.39 -17.65 3.08
CA ILE A 92 -13.24 -16.48 2.80
C ILE A 92 -12.39 -15.33 2.28
N ILE A 93 -11.25 -15.09 2.89
CA ILE A 93 -10.29 -14.05 2.46
C ILE A 93 -9.77 -14.34 1.05
N SER A 94 -9.34 -15.57 0.79
CA SER A 94 -8.87 -15.99 -0.55
C SER A 94 -9.91 -15.71 -1.63
N LYS A 95 -11.16 -16.09 -1.39
CA LYS A 95 -12.26 -15.83 -2.31
C LYS A 95 -12.51 -14.33 -2.54
N SER A 96 -12.39 -13.52 -1.49
CA SER A 96 -12.55 -12.06 -1.58
C SER A 96 -11.41 -11.40 -2.38
N LEU A 97 -10.19 -11.95 -2.30
CA LEU A 97 -9.04 -11.51 -3.09
C LEU A 97 -9.18 -11.87 -4.57
N GLU A 98 -9.72 -13.04 -4.88
CA GLU A 98 -10.00 -13.46 -6.27
C GLU A 98 -11.03 -12.56 -6.95
N LEU A 99 -12.10 -12.18 -6.24
CA LEU A 99 -13.14 -11.29 -6.77
C LEU A 99 -12.61 -9.90 -7.12
N ARG A 100 -11.57 -9.42 -6.45
CA ARG A 100 -10.93 -8.13 -6.78
C ARG A 100 -10.11 -8.17 -8.07
N LYS A 101 -9.63 -9.33 -8.50
CA LYS A 101 -8.86 -9.48 -9.75
C LYS A 101 -9.69 -9.27 -11.02
N SER A 102 -10.99 -9.45 -10.96
CA SER A 102 -11.86 -9.45 -12.15
C SER A 102 -12.41 -8.09 -12.57
N SER A 103 -12.19 -7.02 -11.80
CA SER A 103 -12.82 -5.71 -12.03
C SER A 103 -12.01 -4.71 -12.86
N VAL A 104 -10.83 -5.09 -13.37
CA VAL A 104 -9.87 -4.12 -13.92
C VAL A 104 -10.03 -3.82 -15.43
N LEU A 105 -10.89 -4.49 -16.17
CA LEU A 105 -10.73 -4.59 -17.61
C LEU A 105 -11.56 -3.65 -18.52
N ASN A 106 -12.35 -2.72 -17.99
CA ASN A 106 -13.08 -1.76 -18.86
C ASN A 106 -13.26 -0.38 -18.21
N GLN A 107 -12.20 0.19 -17.64
CA GLN A 107 -12.28 1.60 -17.28
C GLN A 107 -12.00 2.44 -18.53
N ASP A 108 -13.00 3.23 -18.93
CA ASP A 108 -12.83 4.25 -19.94
C ASP A 108 -11.72 5.23 -19.49
N LEU A 109 -10.79 5.45 -20.40
CA LEU A 109 -9.61 6.29 -20.16
C LEU A 109 -10.00 7.72 -19.76
N GLU A 110 -11.09 8.25 -20.33
CA GLU A 110 -11.62 9.55 -19.97
C GLU A 110 -12.09 9.61 -18.52
N ASN A 111 -12.73 8.55 -18.02
CA ASN A 111 -13.12 8.44 -16.62
C ASN A 111 -11.91 8.37 -15.67
N ILE A 112 -10.84 7.69 -16.07
CA ILE A 112 -9.59 7.66 -15.29
C ILE A 112 -8.99 9.06 -15.18
N LEU A 113 -8.87 9.76 -16.30
CA LEU A 113 -8.33 11.11 -16.34
C LEU A 113 -9.20 12.11 -15.54
N LYS A 114 -10.52 11.98 -15.63
CA LYS A 114 -11.46 12.78 -14.84
C LYS A 114 -11.28 12.52 -13.34
N ASN A 115 -11.14 11.26 -12.93
CA ASN A 115 -10.92 10.91 -11.54
C ASN A 115 -9.56 11.41 -11.02
N ILE A 116 -8.51 11.34 -11.83
CA ILE A 116 -7.23 11.97 -11.50
C ILE A 116 -7.42 13.48 -11.28
N SER A 117 -8.05 14.17 -12.24
CA SER A 117 -8.20 15.63 -12.22
C SER A 117 -9.02 16.15 -11.03
N ILE A 118 -10.06 15.43 -10.62
CA ILE A 118 -10.91 15.79 -9.47
C ILE A 118 -10.13 15.70 -8.15
N ASN A 119 -9.19 14.75 -8.05
CA ASN A 119 -8.42 14.51 -6.83
C ASN A 119 -7.11 15.32 -6.75
N LEU A 120 -6.81 16.14 -7.75
CA LEU A 120 -5.63 17.00 -7.72
C LEU A 120 -5.89 18.30 -6.97
N ASP A 121 -4.94 18.67 -6.12
CA ASP A 121 -4.91 19.93 -5.39
C ASP A 121 -4.41 21.05 -6.33
N LYS A 122 -5.31 21.98 -6.65
CA LYS A 122 -5.04 23.06 -7.60
C LYS A 122 -4.23 24.21 -7.03
N GLU A 123 -4.04 24.25 -5.72
CA GLU A 123 -3.27 25.31 -5.03
C GLU A 123 -1.88 24.82 -4.62
N LYS A 124 -1.82 23.65 -3.98
CA LYS A 124 -0.59 23.10 -3.42
C LYS A 124 0.08 22.05 -4.30
N GLY A 125 -0.61 21.59 -5.35
CA GLY A 125 -0.16 20.47 -6.18
C GLY A 125 -0.26 19.11 -5.48
N GLY A 126 -0.15 18.04 -6.25
CA GLY A 126 -0.35 16.68 -5.75
C GLY A 126 -1.82 16.34 -5.52
N TYR A 127 -2.07 15.25 -4.84
CA TYR A 127 -3.42 14.88 -4.43
C TYR A 127 -3.91 15.70 -3.25
N ILE A 128 -5.23 15.91 -3.17
CA ILE A 128 -5.90 16.52 -2.03
C ILE A 128 -5.61 15.68 -0.77
N GLY A 129 -5.29 16.36 0.35
CA GLY A 129 -4.98 15.72 1.63
C GLY A 129 -3.52 15.86 2.05
N ALA A 130 -3.18 15.23 3.16
CA ALA A 130 -1.84 15.20 3.75
C ALA A 130 -1.59 13.83 4.43
N PRO A 131 -0.34 13.34 4.45
CA PRO A 131 0.86 13.90 3.81
C PRO A 131 0.82 13.79 2.27
N LYS A 132 1.54 14.67 1.57
CA LYS A 132 1.64 14.65 0.10
C LYS A 132 2.89 13.90 -0.34
N PHE A 133 2.71 12.92 -1.23
CA PHE A 133 3.80 12.16 -1.84
C PHE A 133 3.96 12.55 -3.32
N PRO A 134 5.20 12.57 -3.84
CA PRO A 134 5.43 12.83 -5.26
C PRO A 134 5.08 11.58 -6.09
N LEU A 135 3.85 11.52 -6.58
CA LEU A 135 3.33 10.41 -7.38
C LEU A 135 3.66 10.62 -8.87
N PHE A 136 4.90 10.41 -9.26
CA PHE A 136 5.42 10.73 -10.59
C PHE A 136 4.67 10.05 -11.73
N ASN A 137 4.22 8.81 -11.57
CA ASN A 137 3.45 8.08 -12.57
C ASN A 137 2.14 8.79 -12.99
N ILE A 138 1.52 9.54 -12.09
CA ILE A 138 0.34 10.36 -12.40
C ILE A 138 0.72 11.52 -13.30
N TYR A 139 1.84 12.17 -13.02
CA TYR A 139 2.31 13.33 -13.81
C TYR A 139 2.82 12.90 -15.18
N ASP A 140 3.46 11.76 -15.28
CA ASP A 140 3.84 11.15 -16.56
C ASP A 140 2.61 10.83 -17.41
N THR A 141 1.56 10.30 -16.78
CA THR A 141 0.28 10.06 -17.46
C THR A 141 -0.31 11.37 -17.99
N LEU A 142 -0.38 12.42 -17.17
CA LEU A 142 -0.91 13.72 -17.59
C LEU A 142 -0.06 14.35 -18.70
N LEU A 143 1.28 14.24 -18.64
CA LEU A 143 2.16 14.71 -19.70
C LEU A 143 1.94 13.95 -21.01
N TYR A 144 1.79 12.62 -20.95
CA TYR A 144 1.47 11.81 -22.11
C TYR A 144 0.18 12.30 -22.77
N PHE A 145 -0.88 12.55 -22.00
CA PHE A 145 -2.14 13.06 -22.54
C PHE A 145 -2.03 14.48 -23.08
N PHE A 146 -1.26 15.35 -22.43
CA PHE A 146 -0.97 16.68 -23.00
C PHE A 146 -0.26 16.57 -24.35
N ILE A 147 0.74 15.70 -24.49
CA ILE A 147 1.46 15.50 -25.75
C ILE A 147 0.51 15.03 -26.86
N LYS A 148 -0.39 14.10 -26.52
CA LYS A 148 -1.35 13.52 -27.48
C LYS A 148 -2.47 14.48 -27.89
N THR A 149 -3.06 15.20 -26.92
CA THR A 149 -4.27 15.99 -27.15
C THR A 149 -4.01 17.48 -27.30
N LYS A 150 -2.82 17.96 -26.90
CA LYS A 150 -2.47 19.39 -26.76
C LYS A 150 -3.37 20.17 -25.81
N ASN A 151 -4.20 19.48 -24.98
CA ASN A 151 -5.04 20.12 -23.98
C ASN A 151 -4.18 20.57 -22.79
N SER A 152 -4.14 21.89 -22.58
CA SER A 152 -3.34 22.52 -21.50
C SER A 152 -3.82 22.18 -20.09
N GLU A 153 -5.05 21.70 -19.92
CA GLU A 153 -5.56 21.25 -18.61
C GLU A 153 -4.74 20.14 -18.00
N TYR A 154 -4.16 19.25 -18.82
CA TYR A 154 -3.28 18.19 -18.34
C TYR A 154 -1.89 18.70 -17.94
N LEU A 155 -1.42 19.80 -18.54
CA LEU A 155 -0.10 20.35 -18.25
C LEU A 155 -0.06 21.20 -16.98
N GLN A 156 -1.14 21.91 -16.63
CA GLN A 156 -1.17 22.81 -15.47
C GLN A 156 -0.86 22.14 -14.14
N PRO A 157 -1.46 20.97 -13.80
CA PRO A 157 -1.12 20.24 -12.57
C PRO A 157 0.35 19.81 -12.51
N VAL A 158 0.92 19.43 -13.65
CA VAL A 158 2.34 19.01 -13.72
C VAL A 158 3.26 20.22 -13.45
N LYS A 159 3.00 21.36 -14.08
CA LYS A 159 3.77 22.60 -13.82
C LYS A 159 3.67 23.02 -12.36
N LEU A 160 2.48 22.94 -11.78
CA LEU A 160 2.26 23.31 -10.39
C LEU A 160 3.07 22.39 -9.44
N ILE A 161 2.97 21.08 -9.60
CA ILE A 161 3.69 20.16 -8.71
C ILE A 161 5.20 20.28 -8.86
N LEU A 162 5.72 20.40 -10.07
CA LEU A 162 7.15 20.60 -10.28
C LEU A 162 7.66 21.88 -9.61
N LYS A 163 6.90 22.98 -9.72
CA LYS A 163 7.22 24.23 -9.02
C LYS A 163 7.25 24.00 -7.50
N GLN A 164 6.26 23.33 -6.94
CA GLN A 164 6.17 23.06 -5.51
C GLN A 164 7.32 22.14 -5.04
N LEU A 165 7.59 21.07 -5.79
CA LEU A 165 8.68 20.15 -5.47
C LEU A 165 10.05 20.87 -5.44
N CYS A 166 10.32 21.73 -6.41
CA CYS A 166 11.59 22.47 -6.48
C CYS A 166 11.71 23.63 -5.49
N SER A 167 10.61 24.12 -4.91
CA SER A 167 10.61 25.27 -3.99
C SER A 167 10.35 24.93 -2.53
N GLN A 168 10.02 23.68 -2.22
CA GLN A 168 9.67 23.24 -0.86
C GLN A 168 10.76 22.40 -0.22
N GLY A 169 10.57 22.05 1.06
CA GLY A 169 11.58 21.42 1.90
C GLY A 169 11.98 19.96 1.54
N ILE A 170 11.35 19.33 0.55
CA ILE A 170 11.77 17.99 0.09
C ILE A 170 12.82 18.04 -1.03
N TYR A 171 13.11 19.22 -1.57
CA TYR A 171 14.18 19.43 -2.55
C TYR A 171 15.49 19.72 -1.84
N ASP A 172 16.54 18.99 -2.23
CA ASP A 172 17.90 19.28 -1.77
C ASP A 172 18.46 20.46 -2.58
N HIS A 173 18.54 21.61 -1.92
CA HIS A 173 19.04 22.85 -2.55
C HIS A 173 20.58 22.91 -2.66
N VAL A 174 21.31 21.92 -2.14
CA VAL A 174 22.78 21.86 -2.19
C VAL A 174 23.25 20.92 -3.30
N GLU A 175 22.81 19.68 -3.25
CA GLU A 175 23.27 18.64 -4.18
C GLU A 175 22.24 18.33 -5.28
N GLY A 176 21.02 18.84 -5.14
CA GLY A 176 19.89 18.54 -6.02
C GLY A 176 19.22 17.22 -5.65
N GLY A 177 18.01 17.02 -6.16
CA GLY A 177 17.24 15.82 -5.91
C GLY A 177 16.01 16.07 -5.03
N ILE A 178 15.11 15.10 -5.01
CA ILE A 178 13.85 15.17 -4.28
C ILE A 178 13.81 13.98 -3.30
N SER A 179 13.71 14.29 -2.01
CA SER A 179 13.53 13.28 -0.97
C SER A 179 12.10 12.76 -0.94
N ARG A 180 11.95 11.57 -0.40
CA ARG A 180 10.65 10.91 -0.24
C ARG A 180 9.99 11.27 1.08
#